data_68a363c9f5bafe3cf4f84f5950c3b2bf
#
_entry.id   68a363c9f5bafe3cf4f84f5950c3b2bf
#
_cell.length_a   1.000
_cell.length_b   1.000
_cell.length_c   1.000
_cell.angle_alpha   90.00
_cell.angle_beta   90.00
_cell.angle_gamma   90.00
#
_symmetry.space_group_name_H-M   'P 1'
#
loop_
_entity.id
_entity.type
_entity.pdbx_description
1 polymer ?
#
loop_
_entity_poly.entity_id
_entity_poly.type
_entity_poly.pdbx_seq_one_letter_code
_entity_poly.pdbx_strand_id
1 'polypeptide(L)'
;MLASPPVERCAGVVYADHDGVVLAGDLYLPAAGGGGGPFPALVAVHGGGWQGGVRSAFQYWGPYLAARGTALFAISYRLAKKGAKMFPLAVHDVLAAVQFVRGSAASFKIDPERIGLFGASAGAHLAALAALGGGSTFKGGYPQDAHAAVSSKVKALVGVYGVYDLVEMWQRYQLQSPRENNIENFMGAAPMDDSRLYFDASPINYATFTNNQMGVFLSVGTEDDLVNRRAQTDAFLMRLKQANFFVRTCIVAGAPHYWLNDPIEEPGSYSGFLAPRLLRFLGERL
;
A
#
# COMPACT_ATOMS: atom_id res chain seq x y z
N MET A 1 5.64 11.56 31.36
CA MET A 1 5.59 11.01 30.00
C MET A 1 6.98 10.44 29.70
N LEU A 2 7.09 9.13 29.44
CA LEU A 2 8.34 8.54 28.95
C LEU A 2 8.57 9.09 27.54
N ALA A 3 9.76 9.63 27.26
CA ALA A 3 10.11 10.09 25.93
C ALA A 3 9.95 8.93 24.93
N SER A 4 9.31 9.19 23.78
CA SER A 4 9.23 8.21 22.71
C SER A 4 10.64 7.75 22.34
N PRO A 5 10.87 6.45 22.12
CA PRO A 5 12.19 5.98 21.71
C PRO A 5 12.65 6.72 20.45
N PRO A 6 13.94 7.01 20.32
CA PRO A 6 14.46 7.74 19.17
C PRO A 6 14.18 6.96 17.87
N VAL A 7 13.96 7.71 16.80
CA VAL A 7 13.69 7.19 15.44
C VAL A 7 14.76 7.73 14.51
N GLU A 8 15.32 6.87 13.69
CA GLU A 8 16.22 7.27 12.61
C GLU A 8 15.42 7.46 11.31
N ARG A 9 15.66 8.56 10.60
CA ARG A 9 15.06 8.82 9.30
C ARG A 9 16.14 8.99 8.23
N CYS A 10 16.08 8.15 7.20
CA CYS A 10 16.87 8.29 5.98
C CYS A 10 15.94 8.77 4.86
N ALA A 11 16.07 10.04 4.47
CA ALA A 11 15.22 10.63 3.44
C ALA A 11 15.80 10.39 2.03
N GLY A 12 14.94 10.18 1.03
CA GLY A 12 15.33 10.10 -0.37
C GLY A 12 16.18 8.88 -0.73
N VAL A 13 16.00 7.75 -0.03
CA VAL A 13 16.71 6.50 -0.35
C VAL A 13 16.23 5.99 -1.70
N VAL A 14 17.12 5.94 -2.69
CA VAL A 14 16.83 5.44 -4.04
C VAL A 14 16.69 3.93 -3.99
N TYR A 15 15.59 3.39 -4.54
CA TYR A 15 15.34 1.96 -4.58
C TYR A 15 15.32 1.35 -5.99
N ALA A 16 15.08 2.16 -7.03
CA ALA A 16 15.12 1.75 -8.43
C ALA A 16 15.31 2.94 -9.36
N ASP A 17 15.67 2.66 -10.61
CA ASP A 17 15.58 3.59 -11.75
C ASP A 17 14.81 2.86 -12.86
N HIS A 18 13.57 3.27 -13.08
CA HIS A 18 12.70 2.66 -14.07
C HIS A 18 12.46 3.61 -15.25
N ASP A 19 12.97 3.24 -16.42
CA ASP A 19 12.80 4.01 -17.65
C ASP A 19 13.31 5.46 -17.52
N GLY A 20 14.42 5.68 -16.79
CA GLY A 20 15.01 6.99 -16.52
C GLY A 20 14.31 7.80 -15.43
N VAL A 21 13.38 7.18 -14.70
CA VAL A 21 12.73 7.78 -13.54
C VAL A 21 13.34 7.21 -12.25
N VAL A 22 14.09 8.05 -11.54
CA VAL A 22 14.66 7.68 -10.24
C VAL A 22 13.56 7.57 -9.20
N LEU A 23 13.40 6.40 -8.63
CA LEU A 23 12.39 6.08 -7.63
C LEU A 23 13.02 6.05 -6.23
N ALA A 24 12.46 6.83 -5.31
CA ALA A 24 13.01 6.98 -3.97
C ALA A 24 11.93 6.90 -2.88
N GLY A 25 12.36 6.60 -1.66
CA GLY A 25 11.51 6.57 -0.48
C GLY A 25 12.17 7.22 0.73
N ASP A 26 11.37 7.44 1.77
CA ASP A 26 11.83 7.87 3.09
C ASP A 26 11.74 6.66 4.04
N LEU A 27 12.88 6.26 4.58
CA LEU A 27 12.98 5.12 5.48
C LEU A 27 13.01 5.60 6.93
N TYR A 28 12.12 5.07 7.74
CA TYR A 28 12.03 5.29 9.19
C TYR A 28 12.40 4.00 9.90
N LEU A 29 13.41 4.05 10.75
CA LEU A 29 13.95 2.90 11.46
C LEU A 29 13.82 3.07 12.98
N PRO A 30 13.54 2.01 13.74
CA PRO A 30 13.74 2.01 15.17
C PRO A 30 15.22 2.30 15.47
N ALA A 31 15.49 3.30 16.34
CA ALA A 31 16.89 3.62 16.66
C ALA A 31 17.56 2.49 17.43
N ALA A 32 18.87 2.39 17.30
CA ALA A 32 19.69 1.30 17.82
C ALA A 32 19.67 1.13 19.36
N GLY A 33 19.08 2.07 20.10
CA GLY A 33 18.91 2.00 21.56
C GLY A 33 17.68 1.24 22.06
N GLY A 34 16.79 0.77 21.17
CA GLY A 34 15.48 0.17 21.53
C GLY A 34 15.40 -1.35 21.45
N GLY A 35 16.54 -2.07 21.37
CA GLY A 35 16.54 -3.53 21.19
C GLY A 35 17.05 -3.93 19.81
N GLY A 36 17.87 -4.96 19.75
CA GLY A 36 18.85 -5.22 18.70
C GLY A 36 18.34 -5.64 17.31
N GLY A 37 17.07 -5.48 16.91
CA GLY A 37 16.62 -6.00 15.59
C GLY A 37 16.84 -7.52 15.39
N PRO A 38 16.60 -8.08 14.23
CA PRO A 38 16.04 -7.44 13.03
C PRO A 38 14.55 -7.07 13.20
N PHE A 39 14.16 -5.92 12.65
CA PHE A 39 12.80 -5.37 12.79
C PHE A 39 11.88 -5.78 11.63
N PRO A 40 10.58 -6.00 11.86
CA PRO A 40 9.62 -6.06 10.78
C PRO A 40 9.55 -4.74 10.03
N ALA A 41 9.16 -4.76 8.76
CA ALA A 41 9.08 -3.57 7.94
C ALA A 41 7.79 -3.50 7.11
N LEU A 42 7.32 -2.27 6.88
CA LEU A 42 6.24 -1.97 5.94
C LEU A 42 6.77 -1.11 4.80
N VAL A 43 6.45 -1.47 3.57
CA VAL A 43 6.56 -0.57 2.41
C VAL A 43 5.24 0.18 2.29
N ALA A 44 5.30 1.51 2.41
CA ALA A 44 4.11 2.36 2.45
C ALA A 44 3.90 3.08 1.10
N VAL A 45 2.69 2.96 0.54
CA VAL A 45 2.31 3.41 -0.79
C VAL A 45 1.21 4.46 -0.69
N HIS A 46 1.51 5.70 -1.08
CA HIS A 46 0.59 6.84 -0.94
C HIS A 46 -0.60 6.77 -1.93
N GLY A 47 -1.69 7.43 -1.57
CA GLY A 47 -2.85 7.67 -2.43
C GLY A 47 -2.63 8.84 -3.40
N GLY A 48 -3.72 9.28 -4.03
CA GLY A 48 -3.70 10.42 -4.96
C GLY A 48 -4.22 10.08 -6.36
N GLY A 49 -5.15 9.11 -6.47
CA GLY A 49 -5.82 8.76 -7.73
C GLY A 49 -4.86 8.32 -8.84
N TRP A 50 -3.73 7.70 -8.48
CA TRP A 50 -2.63 7.28 -9.38
C TRP A 50 -1.93 8.43 -10.12
N GLN A 51 -2.38 9.67 -10.02
CA GLN A 51 -1.89 10.85 -10.75
C GLN A 51 -1.19 11.88 -9.84
N GLY A 52 -1.36 11.77 -8.54
CA GLY A 52 -0.81 12.69 -7.54
C GLY A 52 -0.38 11.98 -6.29
N GLY A 53 -0.13 12.77 -5.24
CA GLY A 53 0.33 12.28 -3.96
C GLY A 53 1.85 12.25 -3.82
N VAL A 54 2.28 12.11 -2.59
CA VAL A 54 3.70 12.12 -2.23
C VAL A 54 3.95 11.20 -1.03
N ARG A 55 5.15 10.65 -0.90
CA ARG A 55 5.54 9.76 0.20
C ARG A 55 5.46 10.41 1.60
N SER A 56 5.50 11.74 1.69
CA SER A 56 5.30 12.45 2.97
C SER A 56 3.88 12.31 3.54
N ALA A 57 2.93 11.72 2.82
CA ALA A 57 1.64 11.31 3.38
C ALA A 57 1.77 10.38 4.60
N PHE A 58 2.91 9.70 4.74
CA PHE A 58 3.21 8.83 5.87
C PHE A 58 4.11 9.47 6.93
N GLN A 59 4.28 10.80 6.93
CA GLN A 59 5.18 11.52 7.84
C GLN A 59 4.86 11.31 9.33
N TYR A 60 3.62 11.04 9.69
CA TYR A 60 3.21 10.71 11.07
C TYR A 60 3.29 9.22 11.35
N TRP A 61 3.01 8.37 10.37
CA TRP A 61 3.06 6.92 10.51
C TRP A 61 4.47 6.37 10.61
N GLY A 62 5.42 6.96 9.86
CA GLY A 62 6.82 6.54 9.88
C GLY A 62 7.42 6.58 11.29
N PRO A 63 7.48 7.75 11.95
CA PRO A 63 7.98 7.87 13.31
C PRO A 63 7.15 7.06 14.33
N TYR A 64 5.82 7.03 14.17
CA TYR A 64 4.94 6.32 15.09
C TYR A 64 5.21 4.80 15.11
N LEU A 65 5.36 4.18 13.95
CA LEU A 65 5.62 2.75 13.80
C LEU A 65 7.07 2.42 14.18
N ALA A 66 8.04 3.23 13.75
CA ALA A 66 9.45 3.03 14.08
C ALA A 66 9.71 3.11 15.59
N ALA A 67 9.10 4.07 16.30
CA ALA A 67 9.15 4.15 17.75
C ALA A 67 8.57 2.92 18.46
N ARG A 68 7.80 2.09 17.75
CA ARG A 68 7.15 0.86 18.25
C ARG A 68 7.71 -0.42 17.63
N GLY A 69 8.93 -0.33 17.08
CA GLY A 69 9.69 -1.49 16.61
C GLY A 69 9.34 -1.99 15.20
N THR A 70 8.61 -1.21 14.39
CA THR A 70 8.32 -1.56 13.00
C THR A 70 8.90 -0.51 12.07
N ALA A 71 9.84 -0.89 11.21
CA ALA A 71 10.37 0.00 10.18
C ALA A 71 9.30 0.35 9.13
N LEU A 72 9.39 1.56 8.55
CA LEU A 72 8.50 1.97 7.47
C LEU A 72 9.31 2.61 6.34
N PHE A 73 9.11 2.12 5.11
CA PHE A 73 9.68 2.71 3.89
C PHE A 73 8.55 3.32 3.06
N ALA A 74 8.37 4.63 3.16
CA ALA A 74 7.37 5.38 2.41
C ALA A 74 7.91 5.72 1.02
N ILE A 75 7.31 5.16 -0.03
CA ILE A 75 7.84 5.26 -1.39
C ILE A 75 7.10 6.29 -2.25
N SER A 76 7.82 6.87 -3.22
CA SER A 76 7.25 7.45 -4.43
C SER A 76 7.20 6.38 -5.51
N TYR A 77 6.20 6.42 -6.37
CA TYR A 77 6.05 5.55 -7.54
C TYR A 77 5.68 6.41 -8.75
N ARG A 78 5.80 5.88 -9.97
CA ARG A 78 5.47 6.61 -11.20
C ARG A 78 3.98 6.91 -11.27
N LEU A 79 3.67 8.17 -11.51
CA LEU A 79 2.30 8.68 -11.56
C LEU A 79 1.78 8.69 -13.00
N ALA A 80 0.51 8.35 -13.17
CA ALA A 80 -0.18 8.42 -14.45
C ALA A 80 -0.31 9.88 -14.92
N LYS A 81 -0.18 10.05 -16.21
CA LYS A 81 -0.42 11.33 -16.90
C LYS A 81 -1.45 11.09 -17.99
N LYS A 82 -2.20 12.12 -18.34
CA LYS A 82 -3.15 12.05 -19.44
C LYS A 82 -2.43 11.59 -20.72
N GLY A 83 -2.95 10.53 -21.33
CA GLY A 83 -2.38 9.95 -22.56
C GLY A 83 -1.18 9.04 -22.38
N ALA A 84 -0.75 8.77 -21.14
CA ALA A 84 0.34 7.84 -20.85
C ALA A 84 -0.12 6.74 -19.88
N LYS A 85 -0.41 5.56 -20.45
CA LYS A 85 -0.76 4.36 -19.69
C LYS A 85 0.29 4.06 -18.62
N MET A 86 -0.14 3.88 -17.37
CA MET A 86 0.76 3.62 -16.25
C MET A 86 0.61 2.19 -15.69
N PHE A 87 -0.54 1.55 -15.86
CA PHE A 87 -0.70 0.16 -15.49
C PHE A 87 -0.01 -0.78 -16.51
N PRO A 88 0.80 -1.78 -16.09
CA PRO A 88 1.10 -2.17 -14.70
C PRO A 88 2.37 -1.55 -14.09
N LEU A 89 2.97 -0.53 -14.72
CA LEU A 89 4.29 0.01 -14.35
C LEU A 89 4.37 0.45 -12.88
N ALA A 90 3.33 1.13 -12.36
CA ALA A 90 3.29 1.53 -10.95
C ALA A 90 3.22 0.33 -9.98
N VAL A 91 2.66 -0.82 -10.41
CA VAL A 91 2.71 -2.07 -9.61
C VAL A 91 4.14 -2.60 -9.55
N HIS A 92 4.87 -2.55 -10.66
CA HIS A 92 6.28 -2.95 -10.71
C HIS A 92 7.16 -2.08 -9.79
N ASP A 93 6.87 -0.77 -9.68
CA ASP A 93 7.57 0.11 -8.75
C ASP A 93 7.39 -0.32 -7.29
N VAL A 94 6.16 -0.72 -6.90
CA VAL A 94 5.88 -1.25 -5.56
C VAL A 94 6.60 -2.57 -5.33
N LEU A 95 6.62 -3.46 -6.32
CA LEU A 95 7.35 -4.75 -6.23
C LEU A 95 8.85 -4.53 -6.05
N ALA A 96 9.44 -3.61 -6.84
CA ALA A 96 10.86 -3.25 -6.72
C ALA A 96 11.18 -2.68 -5.33
N ALA A 97 10.30 -1.88 -4.74
CA ALA A 97 10.47 -1.37 -3.38
C ALA A 97 10.47 -2.49 -2.32
N VAL A 98 9.59 -3.49 -2.45
CA VAL A 98 9.60 -4.68 -1.56
C VAL A 98 10.88 -5.47 -1.73
N GLN A 99 11.32 -5.68 -2.97
CA GLN A 99 12.56 -6.40 -3.29
C GLN A 99 13.79 -5.66 -2.76
N PHE A 100 13.81 -4.32 -2.89
CA PHE A 100 14.87 -3.47 -2.34
C PHE A 100 14.97 -3.58 -0.82
N VAL A 101 13.84 -3.44 -0.09
CA VAL A 101 13.81 -3.55 1.38
C VAL A 101 14.30 -4.94 1.81
N ARG A 102 13.87 -6.00 1.14
CA ARG A 102 14.32 -7.37 1.45
C ARG A 102 15.79 -7.60 1.11
N GLY A 103 16.23 -7.14 -0.05
CA GLY A 103 17.63 -7.30 -0.49
C GLY A 103 18.62 -6.48 0.33
N SER A 104 18.18 -5.35 0.88
CA SER A 104 18.97 -4.46 1.75
C SER A 104 18.73 -4.70 3.25
N ALA A 105 18.01 -5.76 3.62
CA ALA A 105 17.52 -6.00 4.97
C ALA A 105 18.64 -5.98 6.03
N ALA A 106 19.78 -6.59 5.73
CA ALA A 106 20.93 -6.61 6.65
C ALA A 106 21.48 -5.19 6.94
N SER A 107 21.54 -4.33 5.92
CA SER A 107 22.04 -2.96 6.07
C SER A 107 21.12 -2.08 6.94
N PHE A 108 19.81 -2.35 6.91
CA PHE A 108 18.80 -1.60 7.65
C PHE A 108 18.33 -2.32 8.93
N LYS A 109 18.94 -3.44 9.31
CA LYS A 109 18.51 -4.28 10.44
C LYS A 109 17.02 -4.68 10.34
N ILE A 110 16.55 -4.94 9.14
CA ILE A 110 15.18 -5.40 8.83
C ILE A 110 15.20 -6.94 8.77
N ASP A 111 14.11 -7.55 9.22
CA ASP A 111 13.87 -8.99 9.04
C ASP A 111 13.30 -9.23 7.62
N PRO A 112 14.04 -9.88 6.72
CA PRO A 112 13.59 -10.12 5.35
C PRO A 112 12.34 -11.00 5.26
N GLU A 113 12.02 -11.77 6.32
CA GLU A 113 10.85 -12.63 6.36
C GLU A 113 9.60 -11.93 6.93
N ARG A 114 9.77 -10.74 7.54
CA ARG A 114 8.70 -9.98 8.16
C ARG A 114 8.47 -8.63 7.45
N ILE A 115 8.10 -8.69 6.18
CA ILE A 115 7.80 -7.52 5.35
C ILE A 115 6.31 -7.51 4.99
N GLY A 116 5.68 -6.33 5.08
CA GLY A 116 4.32 -6.07 4.68
C GLY A 116 4.20 -4.86 3.76
N LEU A 117 3.00 -4.66 3.22
CA LEU A 117 2.60 -3.50 2.43
C LEU A 117 1.55 -2.69 3.17
N PHE A 118 1.64 -1.36 3.11
CA PHE A 118 0.70 -0.43 3.70
C PHE A 118 0.29 0.63 2.67
N GLY A 119 -0.94 0.57 2.18
CA GLY A 119 -1.43 1.50 1.16
C GLY A 119 -2.65 2.29 1.59
N ALA A 120 -2.81 3.49 0.99
CA ALA A 120 -3.98 4.34 1.13
C ALA A 120 -4.59 4.66 -0.24
N SER A 121 -5.93 4.53 -0.41
CA SER A 121 -6.65 4.88 -1.65
C SER A 121 -6.04 4.17 -2.87
N ALA A 122 -5.61 4.90 -3.90
CA ALA A 122 -4.87 4.37 -5.05
C ALA A 122 -3.61 3.59 -4.63
N GLY A 123 -2.94 3.98 -3.54
CA GLY A 123 -1.80 3.24 -2.99
C GLY A 123 -2.21 1.90 -2.36
N ALA A 124 -3.40 1.81 -1.77
CA ALA A 124 -3.94 0.53 -1.29
C ALA A 124 -4.27 -0.43 -2.45
N HIS A 125 -4.75 0.11 -3.57
CA HIS A 125 -4.93 -0.64 -4.81
C HIS A 125 -3.60 -1.23 -5.30
N LEU A 126 -2.56 -0.39 -5.46
CA LEU A 126 -1.24 -0.84 -5.91
C LEU A 126 -0.60 -1.85 -4.94
N ALA A 127 -0.70 -1.58 -3.64
CA ALA A 127 -0.23 -2.49 -2.59
C ALA A 127 -0.94 -3.85 -2.64
N ALA A 128 -2.26 -3.86 -2.85
CA ALA A 128 -3.04 -5.09 -2.95
C ALA A 128 -2.69 -5.89 -4.22
N LEU A 129 -2.50 -5.24 -5.37
CA LEU A 129 -2.04 -5.90 -6.60
C LEU A 129 -0.64 -6.49 -6.41
N ALA A 130 0.29 -5.74 -5.84
CA ALA A 130 1.64 -6.21 -5.58
C ALA A 130 1.66 -7.40 -4.61
N ALA A 131 0.86 -7.34 -3.53
CA ALA A 131 0.76 -8.41 -2.53
C ALA A 131 0.16 -9.71 -3.09
N LEU A 132 -0.92 -9.60 -3.85
CA LEU A 132 -1.72 -10.74 -4.31
C LEU A 132 -1.30 -11.27 -5.67
N GLY A 133 -0.91 -10.39 -6.60
CA GLY A 133 -0.56 -10.73 -7.99
C GLY A 133 0.94 -10.70 -8.29
N GLY A 134 1.78 -10.15 -7.40
CA GLY A 134 3.19 -9.89 -7.64
C GLY A 134 4.02 -11.14 -7.95
N GLY A 135 3.67 -12.27 -7.36
CA GLY A 135 4.36 -13.56 -7.59
C GLY A 135 3.98 -14.27 -8.90
N SER A 136 2.96 -13.78 -9.62
CA SER A 136 2.41 -14.42 -10.82
C SER A 136 2.23 -13.42 -11.97
N THR A 137 1.16 -12.63 -11.92
CA THR A 137 0.74 -11.74 -13.02
C THR A 137 1.73 -10.61 -13.29
N PHE A 138 2.39 -10.07 -12.24
CA PHE A 138 3.30 -8.93 -12.36
C PHE A 138 4.78 -9.29 -12.18
N LYS A 139 5.12 -10.57 -12.24
CA LYS A 139 6.48 -11.04 -12.06
C LYS A 139 7.40 -10.55 -13.20
N GLY A 140 8.61 -10.10 -12.84
CA GLY A 140 9.70 -9.86 -13.81
C GLY A 140 9.62 -8.54 -14.57
N GLY A 141 8.97 -7.51 -14.01
CA GLY A 141 8.84 -6.20 -14.67
C GLY A 141 10.17 -5.52 -15.00
N TYR A 142 11.14 -5.58 -14.07
CA TYR A 142 12.47 -4.94 -14.21
C TYR A 142 13.58 -5.90 -13.79
N PRO A 143 13.97 -6.86 -14.65
CA PRO A 143 14.97 -7.88 -14.32
C PRO A 143 16.39 -7.32 -14.11
N GLN A 144 16.65 -6.09 -14.54
CA GLN A 144 17.93 -5.38 -14.37
C GLN A 144 18.09 -4.74 -12.99
N ASP A 145 17.03 -4.63 -12.17
CA ASP A 145 17.15 -4.08 -10.82
C ASP A 145 18.10 -4.90 -9.95
N ALA A 146 18.85 -4.23 -9.10
CA ALA A 146 19.87 -4.86 -8.24
C ALA A 146 19.30 -6.00 -7.37
N HIS A 147 18.01 -5.95 -7.04
CA HIS A 147 17.31 -6.93 -6.20
C HIS A 147 16.19 -7.68 -6.94
N ALA A 148 16.16 -7.66 -8.28
CA ALA A 148 15.11 -8.28 -9.10
C ALA A 148 14.91 -9.78 -8.83
N ALA A 149 15.97 -10.49 -8.46
CA ALA A 149 15.92 -11.93 -8.13
C ALA A 149 15.36 -12.21 -6.72
N VAL A 150 15.25 -11.19 -5.86
CA VAL A 150 14.75 -11.32 -4.49
C VAL A 150 13.22 -11.44 -4.50
N SER A 151 12.67 -12.25 -3.59
CA SER A 151 11.22 -12.45 -3.49
C SER A 151 10.47 -11.14 -3.16
N SER A 152 9.38 -10.87 -3.85
CA SER A 152 8.45 -9.77 -3.54
C SER A 152 7.27 -10.19 -2.64
N LYS A 153 7.22 -11.44 -2.15
CA LYS A 153 6.15 -11.92 -1.27
C LYS A 153 6.14 -11.15 0.05
N VAL A 154 4.95 -10.89 0.58
CA VAL A 154 4.76 -10.17 1.85
C VAL A 154 3.92 -10.99 2.82
N LYS A 155 4.05 -10.71 4.14
CA LYS A 155 3.32 -11.38 5.21
C LYS A 155 2.06 -10.64 5.65
N ALA A 156 1.98 -9.34 5.34
CA ALA A 156 0.86 -8.49 5.70
C ALA A 156 0.52 -7.50 4.58
N LEU A 157 -0.78 -7.25 4.39
CA LEU A 157 -1.32 -6.19 3.56
C LEU A 157 -2.22 -5.32 4.42
N VAL A 158 -1.94 -4.02 4.48
CA VAL A 158 -2.78 -3.00 5.12
C VAL A 158 -3.34 -2.09 4.03
N GLY A 159 -4.65 -2.08 3.87
CA GLY A 159 -5.36 -1.23 2.91
C GLY A 159 -6.32 -0.29 3.61
N VAL A 160 -6.11 1.01 3.44
CA VAL A 160 -6.95 2.07 4.02
C VAL A 160 -7.70 2.78 2.91
N TYR A 161 -9.04 2.80 3.02
CA TYR A 161 -9.98 3.33 2.02
C TYR A 161 -9.57 3.00 0.57
N GLY A 162 -9.21 1.73 0.35
CA GLY A 162 -8.63 1.27 -0.90
C GLY A 162 -9.65 0.98 -2.00
N VAL A 163 -9.16 1.01 -3.25
CA VAL A 163 -9.89 0.56 -4.44
C VAL A 163 -9.49 -0.89 -4.71
N TYR A 164 -10.47 -1.79 -4.83
CA TYR A 164 -10.23 -3.22 -5.01
C TYR A 164 -10.94 -3.83 -6.22
N ASP A 165 -11.96 -3.14 -6.75
CA ASP A 165 -12.62 -3.41 -8.02
C ASP A 165 -12.56 -2.17 -8.90
N LEU A 166 -11.79 -2.26 -9.98
CA LEU A 166 -11.52 -1.11 -10.84
C LEU A 166 -12.65 -0.82 -11.82
N VAL A 167 -13.45 -1.82 -12.18
CA VAL A 167 -14.64 -1.64 -13.03
C VAL A 167 -15.69 -0.85 -12.26
N GLU A 168 -15.97 -1.24 -11.03
CA GLU A 168 -16.93 -0.52 -10.16
C GLU A 168 -16.47 0.93 -9.92
N MET A 169 -15.19 1.11 -9.63
CA MET A 169 -14.66 2.45 -9.42
C MET A 169 -14.72 3.31 -10.68
N TRP A 170 -14.49 2.75 -11.87
CA TRP A 170 -14.65 3.43 -13.15
C TRP A 170 -16.11 3.86 -13.36
N GLN A 171 -17.08 2.97 -13.11
CA GLN A 171 -18.51 3.29 -13.22
C GLN A 171 -18.90 4.42 -12.26
N ARG A 172 -18.39 4.42 -11.04
CA ARG A 172 -18.60 5.49 -10.07
C ARG A 172 -18.06 6.84 -10.58
N TYR A 173 -16.84 6.85 -11.14
CA TYR A 173 -16.27 8.06 -11.74
C TYR A 173 -17.10 8.59 -12.90
N GLN A 174 -17.65 7.72 -13.75
CA GLN A 174 -18.55 8.14 -14.83
C GLN A 174 -19.79 8.88 -14.32
N LEU A 175 -20.29 8.51 -13.15
CA LEU A 175 -21.46 9.19 -12.54
C LEU A 175 -21.08 10.52 -11.86
N GLN A 176 -19.89 10.60 -11.26
CA GLN A 176 -19.46 11.77 -10.48
C GLN A 176 -18.69 12.82 -11.29
N SER A 177 -17.83 12.40 -12.18
CA SER A 177 -16.91 13.26 -12.93
C SER A 177 -16.60 12.68 -14.31
N PRO A 178 -17.57 12.61 -15.23
CA PRO A 178 -17.41 11.88 -16.49
C PRO A 178 -16.37 12.47 -17.45
N ARG A 179 -15.92 13.71 -17.23
CA ARG A 179 -14.93 14.38 -18.08
C ARG A 179 -13.47 14.14 -17.66
N GLU A 180 -13.24 13.67 -16.44
CA GLU A 180 -11.92 13.50 -15.84
C GLU A 180 -11.83 12.14 -15.16
N ASN A 181 -11.73 11.07 -15.97
CA ASN A 181 -11.61 9.72 -15.43
C ASN A 181 -10.15 9.37 -15.16
N ASN A 182 -9.74 9.52 -13.89
CA ASN A 182 -8.40 9.19 -13.43
C ASN A 182 -8.03 7.73 -13.68
N ILE A 183 -9.03 6.85 -13.74
CA ILE A 183 -8.82 5.43 -13.99
C ILE A 183 -8.43 5.20 -15.44
N GLU A 184 -9.12 5.84 -16.39
CA GLU A 184 -8.74 5.74 -17.80
C GLU A 184 -7.34 6.31 -18.07
N ASN A 185 -6.95 7.40 -17.39
CA ASN A 185 -5.58 7.91 -17.48
C ASN A 185 -4.56 6.90 -16.95
N PHE A 186 -4.88 6.18 -15.87
CA PHE A 186 -4.04 5.14 -15.30
C PHE A 186 -3.99 3.89 -16.18
N MET A 187 -5.15 3.45 -16.70
CA MET A 187 -5.31 2.22 -17.47
C MET A 187 -4.95 2.38 -18.95
N GLY A 188 -5.13 3.60 -19.52
CA GLY A 188 -4.93 3.89 -20.94
C GLY A 188 -6.07 3.44 -21.84
N ALA A 189 -7.17 2.89 -21.30
CA ALA A 189 -8.36 2.44 -22.01
C ALA A 189 -9.57 2.42 -21.09
N ALA A 190 -10.80 2.45 -21.63
CA ALA A 190 -12.02 2.18 -20.89
C ALA A 190 -12.28 0.67 -20.73
N PRO A 191 -13.10 0.22 -19.75
CA PRO A 191 -13.40 -1.21 -19.56
C PRO A 191 -14.08 -1.86 -20.78
N MET A 192 -14.80 -1.07 -21.58
CA MET A 192 -15.47 -1.53 -22.80
C MET A 192 -14.49 -1.79 -23.95
N ASP A 193 -13.32 -1.12 -23.93
CA ASP A 193 -12.27 -1.30 -24.93
C ASP A 193 -11.36 -2.50 -24.56
N ASP A 194 -11.09 -2.71 -23.27
CA ASP A 194 -10.25 -3.80 -22.78
C ASP A 194 -10.70 -4.28 -21.39
N SER A 195 -11.68 -5.17 -21.36
CA SER A 195 -12.20 -5.74 -20.12
C SER A 195 -11.18 -6.62 -19.39
N ARG A 196 -10.28 -7.27 -20.10
CA ARG A 196 -9.22 -8.10 -19.52
C ARG A 196 -8.23 -7.26 -18.74
N LEU A 197 -7.87 -6.09 -19.25
CA LEU A 197 -7.00 -5.14 -18.57
C LEU A 197 -7.56 -4.75 -17.19
N TYR A 198 -8.86 -4.46 -17.11
CA TYR A 198 -9.53 -4.11 -15.86
C TYR A 198 -9.67 -5.29 -14.90
N PHE A 199 -9.88 -6.49 -15.44
CA PHE A 199 -9.85 -7.71 -14.64
C PHE A 199 -8.47 -7.90 -13.98
N ASP A 200 -7.39 -7.78 -14.74
CA ASP A 200 -6.02 -7.93 -14.27
C ASP A 200 -5.62 -6.79 -13.31
N ALA A 201 -6.23 -5.61 -13.44
CA ALA A 201 -6.00 -4.46 -12.55
C ALA A 201 -6.88 -4.44 -11.29
N SER A 202 -7.76 -5.41 -11.07
CA SER A 202 -8.66 -5.44 -9.91
C SER A 202 -8.18 -6.42 -8.84
N PRO A 203 -7.67 -5.94 -7.68
CA PRO A 203 -7.18 -6.80 -6.59
C PRO A 203 -8.15 -7.89 -6.13
N ILE A 204 -9.45 -7.65 -6.20
CA ILE A 204 -10.49 -8.58 -5.79
C ILE A 204 -10.40 -9.92 -6.55
N ASN A 205 -9.89 -9.91 -7.78
CA ASN A 205 -9.75 -11.09 -8.63
C ASN A 205 -8.60 -12.02 -8.21
N TYR A 206 -7.66 -11.49 -7.39
CA TYR A 206 -6.53 -12.23 -6.85
C TYR A 206 -6.76 -12.77 -5.44
N ALA A 207 -7.91 -12.50 -4.83
CA ALA A 207 -8.31 -13.09 -3.55
C ALA A 207 -8.73 -14.55 -3.76
N THR A 208 -7.74 -15.43 -3.81
CA THR A 208 -7.87 -16.86 -4.08
C THR A 208 -7.21 -17.70 -2.99
N PHE A 209 -7.55 -18.99 -2.89
CA PHE A 209 -6.92 -19.91 -1.95
C PHE A 209 -5.39 -20.02 -2.11
N THR A 210 -4.89 -19.85 -3.33
CA THR A 210 -3.44 -19.92 -3.61
C THR A 210 -2.67 -18.71 -3.08
N ASN A 211 -3.36 -17.58 -2.87
CA ASN A 211 -2.75 -16.31 -2.45
C ASN A 211 -2.95 -16.01 -0.95
N ASN A 212 -3.61 -16.88 -0.18
CA ASN A 212 -3.98 -16.63 1.23
C ASN A 212 -2.84 -16.81 2.25
N GLN A 213 -1.59 -16.64 1.83
CA GLN A 213 -0.40 -16.82 2.66
C GLN A 213 -0.04 -15.61 3.53
N MET A 214 -0.86 -14.56 3.51
CA MET A 214 -0.65 -13.32 4.26
C MET A 214 -1.85 -12.95 5.11
N GLY A 215 -1.64 -12.08 6.10
CA GLY A 215 -2.73 -11.40 6.80
C GLY A 215 -3.15 -10.13 6.06
N VAL A 216 -4.43 -9.79 6.11
CA VAL A 216 -4.97 -8.58 5.50
C VAL A 216 -5.68 -7.73 6.56
N PHE A 217 -5.38 -6.44 6.60
CA PHE A 217 -6.06 -5.44 7.41
C PHE A 217 -6.71 -4.40 6.51
N LEU A 218 -8.03 -4.25 6.61
CA LEU A 218 -8.79 -3.27 5.83
C LEU A 218 -9.40 -2.21 6.73
N SER A 219 -9.25 -0.94 6.36
CA SER A 219 -9.88 0.17 7.06
C SER A 219 -10.55 1.13 6.09
N VAL A 220 -11.69 1.69 6.48
CA VAL A 220 -12.43 2.69 5.71
C VAL A 220 -13.27 3.54 6.64
N GLY A 221 -13.52 4.79 6.27
CA GLY A 221 -14.43 5.69 6.96
C GLY A 221 -15.89 5.42 6.62
N THR A 222 -16.81 5.79 7.53
CA THR A 222 -18.26 5.69 7.24
C THR A 222 -18.77 6.81 6.33
N GLU A 223 -18.06 7.93 6.28
CA GLU A 223 -18.40 9.12 5.49
C GLU A 223 -17.50 9.27 4.24
N ASP A 224 -16.88 8.17 3.81
CA ASP A 224 -16.08 8.17 2.58
C ASP A 224 -16.99 8.33 1.35
N ASP A 225 -16.94 9.49 0.73
CA ASP A 225 -17.75 9.87 -0.44
C ASP A 225 -17.06 9.57 -1.78
N LEU A 226 -15.75 9.34 -1.77
CA LEU A 226 -14.96 9.00 -2.96
C LEU A 226 -14.97 7.51 -3.27
N VAL A 227 -14.66 6.68 -2.29
CA VAL A 227 -14.58 5.23 -2.44
C VAL A 227 -15.77 4.57 -1.75
N ASN A 228 -16.66 3.95 -2.52
CA ASN A 228 -17.83 3.29 -1.97
C ASN A 228 -17.43 2.10 -1.09
N ARG A 229 -17.64 2.24 0.22
CA ARG A 229 -17.28 1.19 1.17
C ARG A 229 -17.86 -0.17 0.80
N ARG A 230 -19.17 -0.23 0.48
CA ARG A 230 -19.86 -1.51 0.21
C ARG A 230 -19.32 -2.21 -1.02
N ALA A 231 -19.13 -1.44 -2.09
CA ALA A 231 -18.70 -1.96 -3.37
C ALA A 231 -17.19 -2.27 -3.42
N GLN A 232 -16.40 -1.63 -2.58
CA GLN A 232 -14.95 -1.81 -2.55
C GLN A 232 -14.50 -2.62 -1.31
N THR A 233 -14.51 -2.02 -0.13
CA THR A 233 -13.95 -2.66 1.08
C THR A 233 -14.76 -3.88 1.52
N ASP A 234 -16.10 -3.79 1.57
CA ASP A 234 -16.95 -4.89 2.05
C ASP A 234 -17.00 -6.05 1.03
N ALA A 235 -17.01 -5.74 -0.29
CA ALA A 235 -16.94 -6.75 -1.36
C ALA A 235 -15.60 -7.50 -1.33
N PHE A 236 -14.49 -6.76 -1.21
CA PHE A 236 -13.17 -7.37 -1.11
C PHE A 236 -12.99 -8.20 0.17
N LEU A 237 -13.48 -7.70 1.33
CA LEU A 237 -13.51 -8.45 2.58
C LEU A 237 -14.24 -9.79 2.42
N MET A 238 -15.41 -9.78 1.77
CA MET A 238 -16.17 -11.01 1.52
C MET A 238 -15.37 -12.00 0.69
N ARG A 239 -14.74 -11.53 -0.39
CA ARG A 239 -13.92 -12.36 -1.27
C ARG A 239 -12.72 -12.95 -0.55
N LEU A 240 -12.02 -12.15 0.27
CA LEU A 240 -10.90 -12.61 1.09
C LEU A 240 -11.33 -13.70 2.08
N LYS A 241 -12.45 -13.49 2.77
CA LYS A 241 -13.01 -14.51 3.69
C LYS A 241 -13.38 -15.81 2.99
N GLN A 242 -14.01 -15.72 1.82
CA GLN A 242 -14.35 -16.89 0.99
C GLN A 242 -13.09 -17.66 0.57
N ALA A 243 -11.97 -16.96 0.34
CA ALA A 243 -10.67 -17.56 0.01
C ALA A 243 -9.83 -17.91 1.26
N ASN A 244 -10.43 -17.89 2.44
CA ASN A 244 -9.84 -18.29 3.72
C ASN A 244 -8.62 -17.47 4.16
N PHE A 245 -8.59 -16.17 3.84
CA PHE A 245 -7.58 -15.26 4.35
C PHE A 245 -7.80 -14.94 5.83
N PHE A 246 -6.71 -14.73 6.56
CA PHE A 246 -6.77 -14.05 7.84
C PHE A 246 -7.02 -12.56 7.62
N VAL A 247 -8.20 -12.06 8.01
CA VAL A 247 -8.58 -10.65 7.79
C VAL A 247 -9.02 -10.00 9.09
N ARG A 248 -8.53 -8.78 9.33
CA ARG A 248 -9.03 -7.83 10.32
C ARG A 248 -9.59 -6.60 9.63
N THR A 249 -10.60 -5.99 10.23
CA THR A 249 -11.21 -4.76 9.70
C THR A 249 -11.31 -3.70 10.78
N CYS A 250 -11.18 -2.43 10.38
CA CYS A 250 -11.42 -1.28 11.23
C CYS A 250 -12.29 -0.27 10.47
N ILE A 251 -13.56 -0.17 10.83
CA ILE A 251 -14.47 0.85 10.29
C ILE A 251 -14.38 2.08 11.19
N VAL A 252 -14.03 3.22 10.60
CA VAL A 252 -13.81 4.48 11.32
C VAL A 252 -15.05 5.35 11.20
N ALA A 253 -15.81 5.46 12.29
CA ALA A 253 -17.05 6.22 12.30
C ALA A 253 -16.79 7.72 12.07
N GLY A 254 -17.58 8.35 11.19
CA GLY A 254 -17.49 9.76 10.83
C GLY A 254 -16.28 10.14 9.96
N ALA A 255 -15.38 9.22 9.66
CA ALA A 255 -14.22 9.54 8.85
C ALA A 255 -14.60 9.67 7.35
N PRO A 256 -14.18 10.78 6.69
CA PRO A 256 -14.33 10.96 5.24
C PRO A 256 -13.26 10.16 4.47
N HIS A 257 -12.86 10.59 3.28
CA HIS A 257 -11.62 10.16 2.61
C HIS A 257 -10.40 10.96 3.13
N TYR A 258 -9.16 10.53 2.85
CA TYR A 258 -7.86 11.22 3.12
C TYR A 258 -7.42 11.39 4.59
N TRP A 259 -8.12 10.85 5.58
CA TRP A 259 -7.80 11.01 7.00
C TRP A 259 -6.48 10.33 7.46
N LEU A 260 -5.87 9.48 6.64
CA LEU A 260 -4.60 8.82 7.01
C LEU A 260 -3.44 9.82 7.21
N ASN A 261 -3.57 11.01 6.63
CA ASN A 261 -2.57 12.09 6.76
C ASN A 261 -2.72 12.89 8.08
N ASP A 262 -3.73 12.59 8.89
CA ASP A 262 -3.95 13.28 10.16
C ASP A 262 -2.87 12.90 11.18
N PRO A 263 -2.42 13.85 12.01
CA PRO A 263 -1.49 13.56 13.11
C PRO A 263 -2.07 12.50 14.04
N ILE A 264 -1.30 11.45 14.30
CA ILE A 264 -1.79 10.27 15.05
C ILE A 264 -2.08 10.60 16.52
N GLU A 265 -1.31 11.49 17.11
CA GLU A 265 -1.35 11.81 18.55
C GLU A 265 -2.34 12.95 18.88
N GLU A 266 -2.99 13.54 17.89
CA GLU A 266 -4.01 14.56 18.13
C GLU A 266 -5.31 13.94 18.67
N PRO A 267 -5.94 14.57 19.69
CA PRO A 267 -7.23 14.13 20.18
C PRO A 267 -8.31 14.12 19.07
N GLY A 268 -9.00 13.01 18.94
CA GLY A 268 -10.04 12.85 17.91
C GLY A 268 -9.54 12.50 16.51
N SER A 269 -8.23 12.34 16.31
CA SER A 269 -7.65 11.91 15.05
C SER A 269 -8.17 10.53 14.62
N TYR A 270 -8.61 10.41 13.38
CA TYR A 270 -9.00 9.12 12.79
C TYR A 270 -7.80 8.18 12.63
N SER A 271 -6.63 8.73 12.30
CA SER A 271 -5.35 7.99 12.31
C SER A 271 -5.01 7.49 13.70
N GLY A 272 -5.23 8.31 14.74
CA GLY A 272 -5.07 7.91 16.15
C GLY A 272 -6.03 6.80 16.58
N PHE A 273 -7.25 6.78 16.06
CA PHE A 273 -8.20 5.68 16.29
C PHE A 273 -7.74 4.38 15.62
N LEU A 274 -7.18 4.46 14.42
CA LEU A 274 -6.66 3.30 13.67
C LEU A 274 -5.41 2.70 14.30
N ALA A 275 -4.48 3.55 14.76
CA ALA A 275 -3.11 3.19 15.08
C ALA A 275 -2.93 2.01 16.06
N PRO A 276 -3.62 1.94 17.23
CA PRO A 276 -3.48 0.80 18.15
C PRO A 276 -4.05 -0.51 17.58
N ARG A 277 -5.05 -0.43 16.69
CA ARG A 277 -5.64 -1.59 16.01
C ARG A 277 -4.70 -2.16 14.96
N LEU A 278 -4.05 -1.27 14.22
CA LEU A 278 -3.02 -1.64 13.25
C LEU A 278 -1.82 -2.28 13.97
N LEU A 279 -1.31 -1.70 15.05
CA LEU A 279 -0.21 -2.29 15.82
C LEU A 279 -0.53 -3.70 16.31
N ARG A 280 -1.74 -3.94 16.81
CA ARG A 280 -2.17 -5.29 17.23
C ARG A 280 -2.12 -6.26 16.06
N PHE A 281 -2.66 -5.86 14.90
CA PHE A 281 -2.63 -6.71 13.70
C PHE A 281 -1.20 -6.99 13.25
N LEU A 282 -0.31 -5.99 13.26
CA LEU A 282 1.10 -6.18 12.90
C LEU A 282 1.78 -7.15 13.85
N GLY A 283 1.56 -7.04 15.16
CA GLY A 283 2.10 -7.99 16.15
C GLY A 283 1.57 -9.42 16.01
N GLU A 284 0.40 -9.61 15.35
CA GLU A 284 -0.14 -10.95 15.02
C GLU A 284 0.45 -11.53 13.73
N ARG A 285 1.02 -10.71 12.84
CA ARG A 285 1.34 -11.10 11.45
C ARG A 285 2.77 -10.81 11.00
N LEU A 286 3.45 -9.86 11.62
CA LEU A 286 4.85 -9.49 11.43
C LEU A 286 5.65 -9.66 12.71
#